data_a043805b7961d86c17ab8c050e9b814d
#
_entry.id   a043805b7961d86c17ab8c050e9b814d
#
_cell.length_a   1.000
_cell.length_b   1.000
_cell.length_c   1.000
_cell.angle_alpha   90.00
_cell.angle_beta   90.00
_cell.angle_gamma   90.00
#
_symmetry.space_group_name_H-M   'P 1'
#
loop_
_entity.id
_entity.type
_entity.pdbx_description
1 polymer ?
#
loop_
_entity_poly.entity_id
_entity_poly.type
_entity_poly.pdbx_seq_one_letter_code
_entity_poly.pdbx_strand_id
1 'polypeptide(L)'
;MKKGLLIALSFILLTAFVSCGGGKAVKDDKTPASKKKTAANRAQETGYATIFDNDVSLARDRALDDAKSKLVVKILGETISGTSVMENFELVSNIVQSKSYGLVKNIDIIKKWQEGTEYFVTIEGTVEPSVVEDAIEDALNRYGKPKFMVLIQETFNGKKNIPGFTETEILIQEVMGNSGFQFVDAAMTQQLMKKEKAKMQKAVSGSVSEDVQDLLMADAGAEVIIIGTAETKAMGAQTLKNLGATEMKSRSAIIRIKAIDLYTGDILATTSKNAPGLHIEDETASKKAIEAALRQILGKVEDGKFQAGPFMETIVKKFVKAANAREIKVLVAGLAAAELKDFKDQIANRVRGVKQVIEKGRDGKAARLEVVFAGKTNDFEDELSAKASNMGYEINVTSSRPNKLLMTVKKNK
;
A
#
# COMPACT_ATOMS: atom_id res chain seq x y z
N MET A 1 -19.50 64.78 25.64
CA MET A 1 -19.43 65.62 24.45
C MET A 1 -19.62 64.69 23.27
N LYS A 2 -20.84 64.68 22.67
CA LYS A 2 -21.16 65.12 21.31
C LYS A 2 -20.50 64.29 20.24
N LYS A 3 -21.12 63.67 19.24
CA LYS A 3 -22.41 63.63 18.52
C LYS A 3 -22.24 62.47 17.55
N GLY A 4 -23.07 61.57 17.14
CA GLY A 4 -24.43 61.66 16.62
C GLY A 4 -24.46 61.69 15.12
N LEU A 5 -25.17 60.75 14.47
CA LEU A 5 -25.97 60.89 13.24
C LEU A 5 -25.98 59.56 12.47
N LEU A 6 -26.96 58.73 12.42
CA LEU A 6 -28.36 58.66 11.93
C LEU A 6 -28.55 59.05 10.46
N ILE A 7 -29.44 58.25 9.82
CA ILE A 7 -30.26 58.50 8.60
C ILE A 7 -29.74 57.67 7.37
N ALA A 8 -30.55 56.98 6.60
CA ALA A 8 -32.01 56.73 6.56
C ALA A 8 -32.35 55.55 5.64
N LEU A 9 -33.44 54.96 5.95
CA LEU A 9 -34.35 54.11 5.20
C LEU A 9 -34.69 54.64 3.81
N SER A 10 -34.87 53.78 2.81
CA SER A 10 -35.84 54.04 1.74
C SER A 10 -36.48 52.74 1.25
N PHE A 11 -37.73 52.64 1.54
CA PHE A 11 -38.79 51.74 1.02
C PHE A 11 -39.22 52.23 -0.35
N ILE A 12 -39.37 51.36 -1.34
CA ILE A 12 -40.36 51.55 -2.39
C ILE A 12 -41.03 50.24 -2.76
N LEU A 13 -42.32 50.32 -2.77
CA LEU A 13 -43.40 49.38 -2.82
C LEU A 13 -43.83 49.04 -4.26
N LEU A 14 -44.26 47.77 -4.44
CA LEU A 14 -45.43 47.28 -5.20
C LEU A 14 -45.69 47.74 -6.64
N THR A 15 -45.87 46.79 -7.56
CA THR A 15 -47.20 46.59 -8.21
C THR A 15 -47.30 45.19 -8.83
N ALA A 16 -48.39 44.52 -8.51
CA ALA A 16 -48.89 43.30 -9.12
C ALA A 16 -49.67 43.61 -10.41
N PHE A 17 -49.56 42.76 -11.43
CA PHE A 17 -50.58 42.57 -12.43
C PHE A 17 -50.93 41.10 -12.60
N VAL A 18 -52.18 40.79 -12.28
CA VAL A 18 -52.85 39.53 -12.59
C VAL A 18 -53.45 39.69 -13.99
N SER A 19 -53.22 38.69 -14.85
CA SER A 19 -54.14 38.46 -15.98
C SER A 19 -54.26 36.94 -16.18
N CYS A 20 -55.54 36.50 -16.04
CA CYS A 20 -56.10 35.20 -16.40
C CYS A 20 -56.20 35.04 -17.90
N GLY A 21 -55.97 33.83 -18.42
CA GLY A 21 -56.39 33.42 -19.77
C GLY A 21 -56.06 31.99 -20.04
N GLY A 22 -57.03 31.09 -20.03
CA GLY A 22 -56.94 29.66 -20.07
C GLY A 22 -56.57 29.04 -21.41
N GLY A 23 -56.29 27.74 -21.39
CA GLY A 23 -56.17 26.88 -22.59
C GLY A 23 -55.29 25.65 -22.39
N LYS A 24 -55.94 24.50 -22.30
CA LYS A 24 -55.42 23.14 -22.21
C LYS A 24 -54.30 22.82 -23.20
N ALA A 25 -53.24 22.10 -22.75
CA ALA A 25 -52.81 20.82 -23.34
C ALA A 25 -51.70 20.21 -22.51
N VAL A 26 -51.99 19.05 -21.97
CA VAL A 26 -51.05 18.12 -21.38
C VAL A 26 -50.11 17.61 -22.48
N LYS A 27 -48.83 17.75 -22.30
CA LYS A 27 -47.80 16.80 -22.80
C LYS A 27 -46.68 16.74 -21.79
N ASP A 28 -46.67 15.62 -21.06
CA ASP A 28 -45.50 15.11 -20.41
C ASP A 28 -44.39 14.96 -21.44
N ASP A 29 -43.38 15.80 -21.35
CA ASP A 29 -42.09 15.55 -21.96
C ASP A 29 -41.06 15.64 -20.86
N LYS A 30 -40.92 14.50 -20.16
CA LYS A 30 -39.73 14.23 -19.36
C LYS A 30 -38.56 14.08 -20.33
N THR A 31 -37.97 15.19 -20.69
CA THR A 31 -36.62 15.19 -21.23
C THR A 31 -35.72 14.61 -20.14
N PRO A 32 -35.10 13.43 -20.34
CA PRO A 32 -34.10 12.95 -19.40
C PRO A 32 -33.00 13.99 -19.42
N ALA A 33 -32.66 14.48 -18.23
CA ALA A 33 -31.44 15.27 -18.06
C ALA A 33 -30.30 14.60 -18.84
N SER A 34 -29.89 15.25 -19.89
CA SER A 34 -28.73 14.90 -20.67
C SER A 34 -27.61 14.69 -19.66
N LYS A 35 -27.31 13.43 -19.33
CA LYS A 35 -26.01 13.07 -18.80
C LYS A 35 -25.03 13.68 -19.78
N LYS A 36 -24.35 14.76 -19.40
CA LYS A 36 -23.14 15.19 -20.09
C LYS A 36 -22.32 13.91 -20.27
N LYS A 37 -22.28 13.38 -21.47
CA LYS A 37 -21.27 12.40 -21.87
C LYS A 37 -19.95 13.09 -21.55
N THR A 38 -19.34 12.69 -20.47
CA THR A 38 -17.94 12.95 -20.21
C THR A 38 -17.23 12.56 -21.50
N ALA A 39 -16.57 13.50 -22.15
CA ALA A 39 -15.79 13.21 -23.34
C ALA A 39 -14.89 12.02 -22.97
N ALA A 40 -14.96 10.94 -23.75
CA ALA A 40 -14.11 9.79 -23.52
C ALA A 40 -12.68 10.33 -23.47
N ASN A 41 -11.97 10.12 -22.37
CA ASN A 41 -10.60 10.56 -22.20
C ASN A 41 -9.75 9.75 -23.17
N ARG A 42 -9.63 10.25 -24.38
CA ARG A 42 -8.82 9.69 -25.44
C ARG A 42 -7.50 10.45 -25.51
N ALA A 43 -6.40 9.73 -25.45
CA ALA A 43 -5.07 10.31 -25.51
C ALA A 43 -4.15 9.46 -26.38
N GLN A 44 -3.03 10.04 -26.75
CA GLN A 44 -1.99 9.40 -27.54
C GLN A 44 -0.69 9.39 -26.74
N GLU A 45 -0.02 8.22 -26.70
CA GLU A 45 1.26 8.03 -26.04
C GLU A 45 2.19 7.10 -26.82
N THR A 46 3.51 7.30 -26.61
CA THR A 46 4.55 6.48 -27.22
C THR A 46 5.30 5.70 -26.16
N GLY A 47 5.29 4.39 -26.28
CA GLY A 47 6.13 3.49 -25.51
C GLY A 47 7.34 3.03 -26.28
N TYR A 48 8.33 2.52 -25.55
CA TYR A 48 9.53 1.93 -26.12
C TYR A 48 10.05 0.74 -25.32
N ALA A 49 10.82 -0.13 -25.97
CA ALA A 49 11.52 -1.22 -25.32
C ALA A 49 12.78 -1.61 -26.09
N THR A 50 13.80 -2.05 -25.36
CA THR A 50 15.04 -2.54 -25.95
C THR A 50 14.83 -3.91 -26.60
N ILE A 51 15.37 -4.09 -27.81
CA ILE A 51 15.42 -5.36 -28.54
C ILE A 51 16.53 -6.20 -27.91
N PHE A 52 16.17 -7.30 -27.30
CA PHE A 52 17.10 -8.24 -26.68
C PHE A 52 17.17 -9.53 -27.52
N ASP A 53 18.37 -10.07 -27.75
CA ASP A 53 18.61 -11.26 -28.56
C ASP A 53 17.96 -11.24 -29.97
N ASN A 54 17.87 -10.06 -30.58
CA ASN A 54 17.15 -9.84 -31.84
C ASN A 54 15.65 -10.19 -31.78
N ASP A 55 15.06 -10.35 -30.60
CA ASP A 55 13.63 -10.62 -30.43
C ASP A 55 12.80 -9.33 -30.54
N VAL A 56 12.57 -8.93 -31.79
CA VAL A 56 11.77 -7.75 -32.14
C VAL A 56 10.31 -7.91 -31.70
N SER A 57 9.80 -9.16 -31.66
CA SER A 57 8.41 -9.42 -31.25
C SER A 57 8.21 -9.11 -29.76
N LEU A 58 9.13 -9.57 -28.92
CA LEU A 58 9.11 -9.28 -27.48
C LEU A 58 9.27 -7.77 -27.22
N ALA A 59 10.19 -7.11 -27.93
CA ALA A 59 10.41 -5.67 -27.80
C ALA A 59 9.16 -4.88 -28.19
N ARG A 60 8.49 -5.28 -29.29
CA ARG A 60 7.22 -4.68 -29.73
C ARG A 60 6.13 -4.79 -28.66
N ASP A 61 5.95 -5.98 -28.10
CA ASP A 61 4.92 -6.22 -27.09
C ASP A 61 5.21 -5.40 -25.81
N ARG A 62 6.47 -5.32 -25.38
CA ARG A 62 6.89 -4.47 -24.26
C ARG A 62 6.72 -2.98 -24.56
N ALA A 63 7.04 -2.52 -25.75
CA ALA A 63 6.83 -1.13 -26.15
C ALA A 63 5.33 -0.77 -26.16
N LEU A 64 4.48 -1.71 -26.61
CA LEU A 64 3.03 -1.52 -26.55
C LEU A 64 2.52 -1.43 -25.08
N ASP A 65 3.06 -2.23 -24.18
CA ASP A 65 2.70 -2.21 -22.77
C ASP A 65 3.17 -0.93 -22.06
N ASP A 66 4.36 -0.45 -22.40
CA ASP A 66 4.87 0.84 -21.92
C ASP A 66 4.00 2.00 -22.43
N ALA A 67 3.58 1.96 -23.71
CA ALA A 67 2.67 2.95 -24.27
C ALA A 67 1.31 2.99 -23.57
N LYS A 68 0.73 1.81 -23.28
CA LYS A 68 -0.52 1.70 -22.50
C LYS A 68 -0.38 2.28 -21.10
N SER A 69 0.72 1.96 -20.41
CA SER A 69 1.00 2.48 -19.07
C SER A 69 1.09 3.99 -19.06
N LYS A 70 1.84 4.57 -19.98
CA LYS A 70 1.97 6.04 -20.13
C LYS A 70 0.64 6.70 -20.44
N LEU A 71 -0.17 6.10 -21.30
CA LEU A 71 -1.49 6.62 -21.67
C LEU A 71 -2.44 6.67 -20.48
N VAL A 72 -2.48 5.63 -19.66
CA VAL A 72 -3.31 5.60 -18.43
C VAL A 72 -2.82 6.69 -17.46
N VAL A 73 -1.52 6.80 -17.22
CA VAL A 73 -0.93 7.81 -16.34
C VAL A 73 -1.27 9.23 -16.80
N LYS A 74 -1.21 9.50 -18.11
CA LYS A 74 -1.55 10.80 -18.68
C LYS A 74 -3.02 11.16 -18.47
N ILE A 75 -3.93 10.26 -18.82
CA ILE A 75 -5.38 10.50 -18.69
C ILE A 75 -5.76 10.67 -17.21
N LEU A 76 -5.18 9.88 -16.30
CA LEU A 76 -5.42 10.03 -14.87
C LEU A 76 -4.90 11.36 -14.34
N GLY A 77 -3.69 11.77 -14.76
CA GLY A 77 -3.10 13.04 -14.36
C GLY A 77 -3.91 14.26 -14.81
N GLU A 78 -4.61 14.17 -15.94
CA GLU A 78 -5.50 15.23 -16.45
C GLU A 78 -6.88 15.22 -15.76
N THR A 79 -7.37 14.06 -15.35
CA THR A 79 -8.72 13.88 -14.81
C THR A 79 -8.80 14.14 -13.31
N ILE A 80 -7.72 13.96 -12.58
CA ILE A 80 -7.68 13.99 -11.12
C ILE A 80 -6.91 15.24 -10.66
N SER A 81 -7.56 16.39 -10.73
CA SER A 81 -7.07 17.68 -10.24
C SER A 81 -7.36 17.91 -8.75
N GLY A 82 -6.94 16.99 -7.89
CA GLY A 82 -7.07 17.11 -6.43
C GLY A 82 -5.76 16.81 -5.70
N THR A 83 -5.45 17.57 -4.67
CA THR A 83 -4.20 17.49 -3.89
C THR A 83 -3.91 16.10 -3.30
N SER A 84 -4.94 15.30 -2.99
CA SER A 84 -4.79 13.93 -2.48
C SER A 84 -4.29 12.91 -3.51
N VAL A 85 -4.37 13.22 -4.80
CA VAL A 85 -3.97 12.31 -5.89
C VAL A 85 -2.52 12.52 -6.30
N MET A 86 -1.99 13.73 -6.18
CA MET A 86 -0.56 13.97 -6.39
C MET A 86 0.31 13.17 -5.41
N GLU A 87 -0.14 13.00 -4.17
CA GLU A 87 0.55 12.16 -3.18
C GLU A 87 0.44 10.66 -3.50
N ASN A 88 -0.63 10.25 -4.17
CA ASN A 88 -0.84 8.86 -4.60
C ASN A 88 -0.43 8.59 -6.05
N PHE A 89 0.02 9.59 -6.80
CA PHE A 89 0.34 9.47 -8.23
C PHE A 89 1.40 8.41 -8.51
N GLU A 90 2.44 8.34 -7.69
CA GLU A 90 3.49 7.32 -7.81
C GLU A 90 2.93 5.91 -7.52
N LEU A 91 2.00 5.80 -6.56
CA LEU A 91 1.28 4.59 -6.24
C LEU A 91 0.37 4.15 -7.39
N VAL A 92 -0.44 5.06 -7.90
CA VAL A 92 -1.34 4.84 -9.04
C VAL A 92 -0.55 4.45 -10.29
N SER A 93 0.55 5.15 -10.59
CA SER A 93 1.45 4.83 -11.71
C SER A 93 2.00 3.41 -11.62
N ASN A 94 2.40 2.97 -10.44
CA ASN A 94 2.93 1.63 -10.22
C ASN A 94 1.86 0.53 -10.36
N ILE A 95 0.64 0.78 -9.85
CA ILE A 95 -0.50 -0.13 -9.99
C ILE A 95 -0.92 -0.27 -11.46
N VAL A 96 -0.96 0.85 -12.17
CA VAL A 96 -1.30 0.91 -13.59
C VAL A 96 -0.26 0.18 -14.43
N GLN A 97 1.03 0.32 -14.13
CA GLN A 97 2.10 -0.40 -14.83
C GLN A 97 1.96 -1.93 -14.69
N SER A 98 1.45 -2.42 -13.56
CA SER A 98 1.26 -3.85 -13.35
C SER A 98 -0.01 -4.42 -14.02
N LYS A 99 -1.01 -3.59 -14.32
CA LYS A 99 -2.33 -4.02 -14.85
C LYS A 99 -2.81 -3.28 -16.11
N SER A 100 -1.94 -2.56 -16.80
CA SER A 100 -2.33 -1.72 -17.95
C SER A 100 -3.05 -2.44 -19.09
N TYR A 101 -2.98 -3.77 -19.15
CA TYR A 101 -3.55 -4.61 -20.22
C TYR A 101 -5.07 -4.50 -20.40
N GLY A 102 -5.81 -4.25 -19.31
CA GLY A 102 -7.28 -4.18 -19.36
C GLY A 102 -7.87 -2.78 -19.25
N LEU A 103 -7.06 -1.78 -18.91
CA LEU A 103 -7.53 -0.44 -18.60
C LEU A 103 -7.70 0.44 -19.83
N VAL A 104 -6.89 0.21 -20.87
CA VAL A 104 -6.97 0.94 -22.14
C VAL A 104 -7.87 0.21 -23.10
N LYS A 105 -8.91 0.91 -23.58
CA LYS A 105 -9.88 0.40 -24.57
C LYS A 105 -9.73 1.15 -25.90
N ASN A 106 -10.26 0.57 -26.98
CA ASN A 106 -10.27 1.18 -28.32
C ASN A 106 -8.87 1.63 -28.76
N ILE A 107 -7.90 0.70 -28.67
CA ILE A 107 -6.50 0.97 -28.97
C ILE A 107 -6.30 0.98 -30.49
N ASP A 108 -5.84 2.12 -31.00
CA ASP A 108 -5.35 2.26 -32.36
C ASP A 108 -3.82 2.42 -32.35
N ILE A 109 -3.12 1.59 -33.11
CA ILE A 109 -1.67 1.75 -33.28
C ILE A 109 -1.44 2.80 -34.37
N ILE A 110 -0.97 3.96 -33.97
CA ILE A 110 -0.74 5.09 -34.88
C ILE A 110 0.57 4.93 -35.64
N LYS A 111 1.63 4.51 -34.95
CA LYS A 111 2.97 4.35 -35.53
C LYS A 111 3.76 3.29 -34.78
N LYS A 112 4.59 2.57 -35.51
CA LYS A 112 5.61 1.67 -34.94
C LYS A 112 6.87 1.75 -35.77
N TRP A 113 8.03 1.79 -35.09
CA TRP A 113 9.34 1.85 -35.74
C TRP A 113 10.42 1.30 -34.83
N GLN A 114 11.55 1.05 -35.41
CA GLN A 114 12.78 0.66 -34.74
C GLN A 114 13.83 1.73 -34.96
N GLU A 115 14.59 2.06 -33.91
CA GLU A 115 15.73 2.95 -33.99
C GLU A 115 16.88 2.37 -33.14
N GLY A 116 17.94 1.94 -33.82
CA GLY A 116 19.03 1.22 -33.18
C GLY A 116 18.57 -0.08 -32.52
N THR A 117 18.81 -0.21 -31.24
CA THR A 117 18.41 -1.37 -30.43
C THR A 117 17.06 -1.17 -29.72
N GLU A 118 16.33 -0.13 -30.05
CA GLU A 118 15.04 0.17 -29.42
C GLU A 118 13.88 0.04 -30.39
N TYR A 119 12.76 -0.45 -29.90
CA TYR A 119 11.49 -0.52 -30.63
C TYR A 119 10.47 0.42 -30.01
N PHE A 120 9.79 1.18 -30.83
CA PHE A 120 8.83 2.21 -30.43
C PHE A 120 7.44 1.88 -30.96
N VAL A 121 6.43 2.14 -30.14
CA VAL A 121 5.01 2.02 -30.52
C VAL A 121 4.26 3.25 -30.02
N THR A 122 3.61 3.97 -30.94
CA THR A 122 2.67 5.04 -30.59
C THR A 122 1.25 4.49 -30.69
N ILE A 123 0.49 4.61 -29.63
CA ILE A 123 -0.91 4.24 -29.58
C ILE A 123 -1.79 5.45 -29.28
N GLU A 124 -3.02 5.37 -29.72
CA GLU A 124 -4.13 6.19 -29.27
C GLU A 124 -5.17 5.27 -28.64
N GLY A 125 -5.76 5.66 -27.51
CA GLY A 125 -6.72 4.84 -26.81
C GLY A 125 -7.58 5.64 -25.82
N THR A 126 -8.57 4.98 -25.25
CA THR A 126 -9.48 5.55 -24.25
C THR A 126 -9.30 4.82 -22.92
N VAL A 127 -9.38 5.58 -21.81
CA VAL A 127 -9.40 5.05 -20.45
C VAL A 127 -10.65 5.56 -19.76
N GLU A 128 -11.43 4.65 -19.17
CA GLU A 128 -12.59 5.01 -18.37
C GLU A 128 -12.14 5.20 -16.90
N PRO A 129 -12.33 6.39 -16.30
CA PRO A 129 -11.89 6.67 -14.93
C PRO A 129 -12.43 5.68 -13.90
N SER A 130 -13.70 5.26 -14.01
CA SER A 130 -14.31 4.29 -13.10
C SER A 130 -13.61 2.92 -13.11
N VAL A 131 -13.19 2.44 -14.29
CA VAL A 131 -12.46 1.17 -14.43
C VAL A 131 -11.08 1.26 -13.78
N VAL A 132 -10.49 2.46 -13.79
CA VAL A 132 -9.22 2.71 -13.13
C VAL A 132 -9.39 2.78 -11.61
N GLU A 133 -10.42 3.44 -11.13
CA GLU A 133 -10.77 3.49 -9.70
C GLU A 133 -11.00 2.08 -9.16
N ASP A 134 -11.80 1.26 -9.85
CA ASP A 134 -12.02 -0.15 -9.50
C ASP A 134 -10.71 -0.96 -9.49
N ALA A 135 -9.83 -0.75 -10.48
CA ALA A 135 -8.55 -1.43 -10.56
C ALA A 135 -7.56 -0.99 -9.46
N ILE A 136 -7.60 0.29 -9.08
CA ILE A 136 -6.83 0.83 -7.96
C ILE A 136 -7.36 0.23 -6.65
N GLU A 137 -8.67 0.19 -6.45
CA GLU A 137 -9.28 -0.39 -5.27
C GLU A 137 -8.94 -1.90 -5.16
N ASP A 138 -9.06 -2.65 -6.26
CA ASP A 138 -8.68 -4.06 -6.31
C ASP A 138 -7.18 -4.27 -6.04
N ALA A 139 -6.31 -3.42 -6.58
CA ALA A 139 -4.89 -3.47 -6.32
C ALA A 139 -4.55 -3.09 -4.87
N LEU A 140 -5.18 -2.05 -4.32
CA LEU A 140 -5.06 -1.70 -2.91
C LEU A 140 -5.59 -2.81 -2.00
N ASN A 141 -6.66 -3.49 -2.41
CA ASN A 141 -7.16 -4.64 -1.68
C ASN A 141 -6.22 -5.86 -1.75
N ARG A 142 -5.52 -6.06 -2.86
CA ARG A 142 -4.57 -7.19 -3.02
C ARG A 142 -3.17 -6.90 -2.49
N TYR A 143 -2.66 -5.69 -2.66
CA TYR A 143 -1.26 -5.34 -2.38
C TYR A 143 -1.12 -4.25 -1.31
N GLY A 144 -2.13 -3.41 -1.12
CA GLY A 144 -2.08 -2.25 -0.25
C GLY A 144 -2.64 -2.46 1.16
N LYS A 145 -3.26 -3.62 1.44
CA LYS A 145 -3.72 -3.98 2.78
C LYS A 145 -2.93 -5.19 3.26
N PRO A 146 -1.71 -4.98 3.78
CA PRO A 146 -0.91 -6.08 4.31
C PRO A 146 -1.59 -6.74 5.50
N LYS A 147 -1.31 -8.02 5.72
CA LYS A 147 -1.70 -8.72 6.94
C LYS A 147 -0.72 -8.36 8.06
N PHE A 148 -1.24 -7.80 9.13
CA PHE A 148 -0.47 -7.33 10.26
C PHE A 148 -0.34 -8.35 11.38
N MET A 149 0.83 -8.40 12.02
CA MET A 149 0.98 -8.91 13.38
C MET A 149 1.29 -7.73 14.30
N VAL A 150 0.69 -7.73 15.49
CA VAL A 150 0.93 -6.67 16.47
C VAL A 150 1.49 -7.30 17.75
N LEU A 151 2.64 -6.79 18.21
CA LEU A 151 3.30 -7.24 19.43
C LEU A 151 3.73 -6.03 20.27
N ILE A 152 2.97 -5.73 21.32
CA ILE A 152 3.20 -4.57 22.17
C ILE A 152 3.59 -5.01 23.59
N GLN A 153 4.77 -4.59 24.04
CA GLN A 153 5.13 -4.67 25.44
C GLN A 153 4.34 -3.63 26.22
N GLU A 154 3.31 -4.05 26.89
CA GLU A 154 2.43 -3.15 27.63
C GLU A 154 2.74 -3.17 29.13
N THR A 155 2.83 -1.98 29.71
CA THR A 155 2.80 -1.76 31.16
C THR A 155 1.54 -0.95 31.50
N PHE A 156 0.51 -1.66 31.90
CA PHE A 156 -0.80 -1.08 32.20
C PHE A 156 -0.97 -0.90 33.71
N ASN A 157 -1.03 0.35 34.16
CA ASN A 157 -1.11 0.69 35.58
C ASN A 157 -0.05 0.00 36.48
N GLY A 158 1.20 -0.06 35.97
CA GLY A 158 2.32 -0.69 36.66
C GLY A 158 2.41 -2.22 36.49
N LYS A 159 1.39 -2.87 35.91
CA LYS A 159 1.39 -4.29 35.61
C LYS A 159 1.88 -4.54 34.18
N LYS A 160 2.89 -5.41 34.05
CA LYS A 160 3.37 -5.85 32.74
C LYS A 160 2.46 -6.92 32.18
N ASN A 161 1.95 -6.71 30.97
CA ASN A 161 1.13 -7.66 30.23
C ASN A 161 1.99 -8.38 29.17
N ILE A 162 1.64 -9.63 28.89
CA ILE A 162 2.30 -10.46 27.89
C ILE A 162 1.76 -10.03 26.51
N PRO A 163 2.62 -9.76 25.50
CA PRO A 163 2.20 -9.49 24.14
C PRO A 163 1.36 -10.63 23.54
N GLY A 164 0.47 -10.28 22.62
CA GLY A 164 -0.45 -11.19 21.93
C GLY A 164 -1.91 -11.01 22.30
N PHE A 165 -2.21 -10.27 23.40
CA PHE A 165 -3.57 -9.91 23.80
C PHE A 165 -3.56 -8.76 24.83
N THR A 166 -2.84 -7.70 24.54
CA THR A 166 -2.81 -6.51 25.41
C THR A 166 -3.92 -5.54 25.02
N GLU A 167 -4.28 -4.63 25.93
CA GLU A 167 -5.30 -3.61 25.67
C GLU A 167 -4.91 -2.73 24.47
N THR A 168 -3.63 -2.36 24.37
CA THR A 168 -3.11 -1.59 23.24
C THR A 168 -3.21 -2.35 21.93
N GLU A 169 -2.92 -3.66 21.90
CA GLU A 169 -3.04 -4.49 20.70
C GLU A 169 -4.48 -4.61 20.26
N ILE A 170 -5.43 -4.81 21.19
CA ILE A 170 -6.86 -4.87 20.90
C ILE A 170 -7.34 -3.57 20.24
N LEU A 171 -6.99 -2.42 20.82
CA LEU A 171 -7.37 -1.12 20.28
C LEU A 171 -6.75 -0.83 18.90
N ILE A 172 -5.50 -1.25 18.67
CA ILE A 172 -4.87 -1.15 17.34
C ILE A 172 -5.66 -2.00 16.33
N GLN A 173 -5.99 -3.24 16.69
CA GLN A 173 -6.74 -4.15 15.81
C GLN A 173 -8.15 -3.65 15.54
N GLU A 174 -8.83 -3.07 16.54
CA GLU A 174 -10.15 -2.47 16.38
C GLU A 174 -10.13 -1.30 15.41
N VAL A 175 -9.27 -0.31 15.64
CA VAL A 175 -9.18 0.90 14.82
C VAL A 175 -8.81 0.57 13.38
N MET A 176 -7.79 -0.24 13.18
CA MET A 176 -7.32 -0.62 11.84
C MET A 176 -8.24 -1.64 11.18
N GLY A 177 -8.81 -2.59 11.94
CA GLY A 177 -9.75 -3.60 11.45
C GLY A 177 -11.01 -2.97 10.87
N ASN A 178 -11.56 -1.96 11.53
CA ASN A 178 -12.68 -1.18 11.01
C ASN A 178 -12.37 -0.47 9.69
N SER A 179 -11.09 -0.31 9.35
CA SER A 179 -10.60 0.23 8.09
C SER A 179 -10.28 -0.87 7.05
N GLY A 180 -10.65 -2.12 7.35
CA GLY A 180 -10.50 -3.27 6.46
C GLY A 180 -9.08 -3.86 6.41
N PHE A 181 -8.20 -3.55 7.36
CA PHE A 181 -6.91 -4.24 7.50
C PHE A 181 -7.09 -5.61 8.13
N GLN A 182 -6.24 -6.56 7.71
CA GLN A 182 -6.25 -7.93 8.23
C GLN A 182 -5.17 -8.11 9.29
N PHE A 183 -5.46 -8.97 10.27
CA PHE A 183 -4.55 -9.27 11.36
C PHE A 183 -4.30 -10.78 11.50
N VAL A 184 -3.13 -11.10 12.02
CA VAL A 184 -2.87 -12.44 12.54
C VAL A 184 -3.70 -12.64 13.82
N ASP A 185 -4.38 -13.76 13.90
CA ASP A 185 -5.20 -14.10 15.06
C ASP A 185 -4.36 -14.12 16.36
N ALA A 186 -4.95 -13.60 17.44
CA ALA A 186 -4.36 -13.62 18.77
C ALA A 186 -4.00 -15.04 19.24
N ALA A 187 -4.82 -16.05 18.92
CA ALA A 187 -4.54 -17.45 19.25
C ALA A 187 -3.26 -17.95 18.54
N MET A 188 -3.09 -17.62 17.25
CA MET A 188 -1.89 -17.93 16.49
C MET A 188 -0.67 -17.23 17.09
N THR A 189 -0.80 -15.94 17.42
CA THR A 189 0.27 -15.17 18.07
C THR A 189 0.70 -15.82 19.39
N GLN A 190 -0.25 -16.22 20.25
CA GLN A 190 0.03 -16.90 21.50
C GLN A 190 0.66 -18.28 21.28
N GLN A 191 0.23 -19.02 20.27
CA GLN A 191 0.83 -20.31 19.92
C GLN A 191 2.30 -20.15 19.51
N LEU A 192 2.61 -19.16 18.68
CA LEU A 192 3.99 -18.84 18.29
C LEU A 192 4.83 -18.38 19.48
N MET A 193 4.27 -17.55 20.38
CA MET A 193 4.92 -17.16 21.63
C MET A 193 5.30 -18.35 22.52
N LYS A 194 4.54 -19.43 22.49
CA LYS A 194 4.83 -20.67 23.25
C LYS A 194 5.83 -21.56 22.50
N LYS A 195 5.59 -21.81 21.20
CA LYS A 195 6.36 -22.77 20.39
C LYS A 195 7.73 -22.24 20.02
N GLU A 196 7.82 -20.97 19.61
CA GLU A 196 9.04 -20.31 19.10
C GLU A 196 9.50 -19.18 20.02
N LYS A 197 9.50 -19.45 21.35
CA LYS A 197 9.71 -18.45 22.40
C LYS A 197 10.94 -17.55 22.16
N ALA A 198 12.07 -18.12 21.80
CA ALA A 198 13.30 -17.35 21.61
C ALA A 198 13.20 -16.35 20.43
N LYS A 199 12.61 -16.78 19.29
CA LYS A 199 12.40 -15.91 18.12
C LYS A 199 11.37 -14.84 18.42
N MET A 200 10.25 -15.21 19.05
CA MET A 200 9.20 -14.27 19.42
C MET A 200 9.68 -13.22 20.45
N GLN A 201 10.54 -13.60 21.39
CA GLN A 201 11.17 -12.66 22.31
C GLN A 201 12.08 -11.66 21.59
N LYS A 202 12.83 -12.10 20.57
CA LYS A 202 13.59 -11.19 19.71
C LYS A 202 12.65 -10.19 19.02
N ALA A 203 11.54 -10.67 18.41
CA ALA A 203 10.55 -9.81 17.77
C ALA A 203 9.99 -8.77 18.75
N VAL A 204 9.53 -9.22 19.92
CA VAL A 204 9.00 -8.34 20.99
C VAL A 204 10.03 -7.31 21.46
N SER A 205 11.34 -7.67 21.53
CA SER A 205 12.43 -6.73 21.88
C SER A 205 12.80 -5.77 20.76
N GLY A 206 12.17 -5.90 19.61
CA GLY A 206 12.41 -5.03 18.46
C GLY A 206 13.45 -5.53 17.45
N SER A 207 13.97 -6.76 17.62
CA SER A 207 14.93 -7.40 16.70
C SER A 207 14.19 -8.37 15.79
N VAL A 208 13.97 -7.96 14.54
CA VAL A 208 13.30 -8.77 13.51
C VAL A 208 14.36 -9.25 12.51
N SER A 209 15.13 -10.24 12.93
CA SER A 209 16.16 -10.89 12.10
C SER A 209 15.53 -11.81 11.04
N GLU A 210 16.30 -12.24 10.04
CA GLU A 210 15.78 -13.05 8.92
C GLU A 210 15.05 -14.33 9.40
N ASP A 211 15.56 -14.99 10.45
CA ASP A 211 14.93 -16.16 11.06
C ASP A 211 13.59 -15.86 11.74
N VAL A 212 13.39 -14.63 12.20
CA VAL A 212 12.13 -14.14 12.74
C VAL A 212 11.17 -13.75 11.61
N GLN A 213 11.67 -13.09 10.57
CA GLN A 213 10.87 -12.75 9.38
C GLN A 213 10.31 -14.01 8.74
N ASP A 214 11.17 -15.01 8.47
CA ASP A 214 10.76 -16.30 7.91
C ASP A 214 9.67 -16.97 8.74
N LEU A 215 9.81 -17.00 10.06
CA LEU A 215 8.80 -17.56 10.97
C LEU A 215 7.45 -16.83 10.84
N LEU A 216 7.46 -15.50 10.91
CA LEU A 216 6.24 -14.70 10.93
C LEU A 216 5.52 -14.74 9.58
N MET A 217 6.26 -14.77 8.48
CA MET A 217 5.69 -14.88 7.14
C MET A 217 5.16 -16.29 6.86
N ALA A 218 5.95 -17.32 7.15
CA ALA A 218 5.61 -18.70 6.79
C ALA A 218 4.50 -19.28 7.69
N ASP A 219 4.59 -19.10 9.00
CA ASP A 219 3.68 -19.73 9.95
C ASP A 219 2.45 -18.87 10.26
N ALA A 220 2.60 -17.54 10.30
CA ALA A 220 1.49 -16.63 10.61
C ALA A 220 0.89 -15.94 9.37
N GLY A 221 1.59 -15.96 8.24
CA GLY A 221 1.19 -15.24 7.04
C GLY A 221 1.19 -13.72 7.23
N ALA A 222 1.98 -13.21 8.20
CA ALA A 222 2.13 -11.77 8.40
C ALA A 222 3.01 -11.16 7.30
N GLU A 223 2.66 -9.98 6.82
CA GLU A 223 3.46 -9.21 5.85
C GLU A 223 4.12 -7.99 6.51
N VAL A 224 3.47 -7.45 7.54
CA VAL A 224 3.99 -6.34 8.35
C VAL A 224 3.85 -6.67 9.83
N ILE A 225 4.87 -6.36 10.61
CA ILE A 225 4.78 -6.44 12.06
C ILE A 225 4.81 -5.03 12.67
N ILE A 226 3.87 -4.75 13.58
CA ILE A 226 3.88 -3.58 14.45
C ILE A 226 4.40 -4.01 15.82
N ILE A 227 5.51 -3.46 16.24
CA ILE A 227 6.15 -3.74 17.52
C ILE A 227 6.39 -2.47 18.30
N GLY A 228 6.39 -2.58 19.62
CA GLY A 228 6.69 -1.41 20.44
C GLY A 228 6.34 -1.57 21.91
N THR A 229 6.19 -0.43 22.57
CA THR A 229 5.87 -0.32 23.99
C THR A 229 4.69 0.61 24.21
N ALA A 230 3.83 0.25 25.15
CA ALA A 230 2.77 1.10 25.67
C ALA A 230 2.85 1.14 27.19
N GLU A 231 2.88 2.32 27.77
CA GLU A 231 2.98 2.50 29.21
C GLU A 231 1.93 3.51 29.69
N THR A 232 1.17 3.14 30.73
CA THR A 232 0.25 4.06 31.41
C THR A 232 0.78 4.42 32.79
N LYS A 233 0.77 5.72 33.10
CA LYS A 233 1.25 6.28 34.37
C LYS A 233 0.22 7.23 34.97
N ALA A 234 0.19 7.28 36.30
CA ALA A 234 -0.59 8.30 37.00
C ALA A 234 -0.04 9.70 36.68
N MET A 235 -0.92 10.63 36.39
CA MET A 235 -0.54 12.05 36.37
C MET A 235 -0.59 12.61 37.77
N GLY A 236 0.33 13.59 38.08
CA GLY A 236 0.44 14.16 39.40
C GLY A 236 -0.84 14.86 39.86
N ALA A 237 -1.16 14.73 41.14
CA ALA A 237 -2.38 15.28 41.74
C ALA A 237 -2.52 16.82 41.59
N GLN A 238 -1.41 17.54 41.42
CA GLN A 238 -1.41 18.98 41.20
C GLN A 238 -2.11 19.40 39.89
N THR A 239 -1.96 18.60 38.85
CA THR A 239 -2.61 18.86 37.55
C THR A 239 -4.13 18.74 37.63
N LEU A 240 -4.64 17.81 38.46
CA LEU A 240 -6.07 17.61 38.68
C LEU A 240 -6.71 18.71 39.50
N LYS A 241 -6.01 19.19 40.54
CA LYS A 241 -6.48 20.30 41.36
C LYS A 241 -6.63 21.59 40.54
N ASN A 242 -5.71 21.86 39.65
CA ASN A 242 -5.76 23.02 38.76
C ASN A 242 -6.91 22.98 37.76
N LEU A 243 -7.47 21.80 37.50
CA LEU A 243 -8.62 21.58 36.61
C LEU A 243 -9.95 21.49 37.38
N GLY A 244 -9.96 21.64 38.70
CA GLY A 244 -11.17 21.56 39.52
C GLY A 244 -11.76 20.15 39.66
N ALA A 245 -11.04 19.10 39.20
CA ALA A 245 -11.50 17.71 39.14
C ALA A 245 -10.91 16.86 40.28
N THR A 246 -11.43 17.01 41.48
CA THR A 246 -10.88 16.37 42.71
C THR A 246 -11.17 14.88 42.82
N GLU A 247 -12.20 14.37 42.14
CA GLU A 247 -12.59 12.95 42.18
C GLU A 247 -12.16 12.14 40.95
N MET A 248 -11.71 12.79 39.89
CA MET A 248 -11.27 12.11 38.66
C MET A 248 -9.85 11.57 38.79
N LYS A 249 -9.67 10.37 38.29
CA LYS A 249 -8.34 9.78 38.05
C LYS A 249 -7.81 10.27 36.71
N SER A 250 -6.55 10.67 36.68
CA SER A 250 -5.86 11.08 35.48
C SER A 250 -4.69 10.15 35.19
N ARG A 251 -4.65 9.65 33.97
CA ARG A 251 -3.60 8.78 33.45
C ARG A 251 -2.98 9.39 32.21
N SER A 252 -1.71 9.14 31.99
CA SER A 252 -1.03 9.43 30.73
C SER A 252 -0.59 8.13 30.11
N ALA A 253 -0.89 7.93 28.83
CA ALA A 253 -0.34 6.84 28.05
C ALA A 253 0.82 7.36 27.20
N ILE A 254 1.91 6.59 27.13
CA ILE A 254 3.03 6.81 26.24
C ILE A 254 3.13 5.60 25.33
N ILE A 255 2.93 5.79 24.04
CA ILE A 255 3.00 4.72 23.02
C ILE A 255 4.17 5.00 22.11
N ARG A 256 5.04 4.01 21.92
CA ARG A 256 6.16 4.01 20.97
C ARG A 256 6.05 2.78 20.13
N ILE A 257 5.81 2.94 18.83
CA ILE A 257 5.65 1.83 17.91
C ILE A 257 6.43 2.04 16.62
N LYS A 258 6.82 0.95 16.00
CA LYS A 258 7.35 0.90 14.65
C LYS A 258 6.70 -0.22 13.86
N ALA A 259 6.52 0.00 12.57
CA ALA A 259 6.09 -1.01 11.61
C ALA A 259 7.28 -1.45 10.76
N ILE A 260 7.43 -2.75 10.56
CA ILE A 260 8.52 -3.35 9.80
C ILE A 260 7.92 -4.22 8.70
N ASP A 261 8.36 -4.05 7.47
CA ASP A 261 8.09 -4.94 6.35
C ASP A 261 8.84 -6.27 6.59
N LEU A 262 8.11 -7.38 6.61
CA LEU A 262 8.71 -8.69 6.86
C LEU A 262 9.42 -9.28 5.65
N TYR A 263 9.18 -8.77 4.44
CA TYR A 263 9.91 -9.21 3.25
C TYR A 263 11.34 -8.63 3.21
N THR A 264 11.46 -7.33 3.48
CA THR A 264 12.75 -6.63 3.37
C THR A 264 13.45 -6.47 4.72
N GLY A 265 12.71 -6.45 5.82
CA GLY A 265 13.19 -6.08 7.15
C GLY A 265 13.24 -4.56 7.38
N ASP A 266 12.79 -3.77 6.42
CA ASP A 266 12.85 -2.31 6.49
C ASP A 266 11.80 -1.73 7.43
N ILE A 267 12.15 -0.63 8.09
CA ILE A 267 11.22 0.12 8.91
C ILE A 267 10.32 0.98 8.00
N LEU A 268 9.05 0.60 7.91
CA LEU A 268 8.06 1.36 7.16
C LEU A 268 7.73 2.68 7.86
N ALA A 269 7.46 2.64 9.16
CA ALA A 269 7.12 3.83 9.96
C ALA A 269 7.57 3.66 11.40
N THR A 270 7.84 4.79 12.07
CA THR A 270 8.10 4.85 13.51
C THR A 270 7.41 6.07 14.08
N THR A 271 6.81 5.94 15.25
CA THR A 271 6.16 7.04 15.93
C THR A 271 6.17 6.88 17.44
N SER A 272 6.07 8.02 18.13
CA SER A 272 5.84 8.08 19.57
C SER A 272 4.82 9.17 19.86
N LYS A 273 3.80 8.83 20.65
CA LYS A 273 2.77 9.76 21.10
C LYS A 273 2.47 9.55 22.56
N ASN A 274 2.06 10.63 23.21
CA ASN A 274 1.52 10.60 24.55
C ASN A 274 0.17 11.32 24.57
N ALA A 275 -0.74 10.84 25.39
CA ALA A 275 -2.03 11.47 25.58
C ALA A 275 -2.55 11.24 27.01
N PRO A 276 -3.32 12.19 27.56
CA PRO A 276 -4.00 12.02 28.82
C PRO A 276 -5.33 11.30 28.67
N GLY A 277 -5.78 10.63 29.74
CA GLY A 277 -7.11 10.08 29.88
C GLY A 277 -7.65 10.41 31.29
N LEU A 278 -8.92 10.78 31.34
CA LEU A 278 -9.63 11.19 32.57
C LEU A 278 -10.85 10.31 32.77
N HIS A 279 -11.00 9.76 33.96
CA HIS A 279 -12.19 9.00 34.38
C HIS A 279 -12.22 8.86 35.92
N ILE A 280 -13.39 8.55 36.47
CA ILE A 280 -13.51 8.25 37.93
C ILE A 280 -12.81 6.93 38.28
N GLU A 281 -12.82 5.98 37.36
CA GLU A 281 -12.13 4.69 37.47
C GLU A 281 -10.75 4.75 36.82
N ASP A 282 -9.76 4.20 37.50
CA ASP A 282 -8.36 4.24 37.12
C ASP A 282 -8.06 3.46 35.83
N GLU A 283 -8.66 2.30 35.69
CA GLU A 283 -8.51 1.44 34.50
C GLU A 283 -9.09 2.11 33.26
N THR A 284 -10.30 2.65 33.37
CA THR A 284 -10.96 3.38 32.29
C THR A 284 -10.20 4.64 31.89
N ALA A 285 -9.61 5.37 32.86
CA ALA A 285 -8.73 6.50 32.57
C ALA A 285 -7.51 6.08 31.75
N SER A 286 -6.91 4.93 32.06
CA SER A 286 -5.77 4.38 31.32
C SER A 286 -6.16 3.95 29.89
N LYS A 287 -7.31 3.26 29.70
CA LYS A 287 -7.83 2.90 28.37
C LYS A 287 -8.08 4.14 27.51
N LYS A 288 -8.73 5.16 28.06
CA LYS A 288 -8.95 6.43 27.36
C LYS A 288 -7.65 7.13 26.97
N ALA A 289 -6.62 7.06 27.82
CA ALA A 289 -5.31 7.61 27.50
C ALA A 289 -4.64 6.87 26.32
N ILE A 290 -4.69 5.53 26.30
CA ILE A 290 -4.18 4.71 25.21
C ILE A 290 -4.96 5.02 23.92
N GLU A 291 -6.29 5.02 23.98
CA GLU A 291 -7.15 5.33 22.84
C GLU A 291 -6.85 6.71 22.25
N ALA A 292 -6.74 7.73 23.10
CA ALA A 292 -6.41 9.09 22.68
C ALA A 292 -5.03 9.20 22.00
N ALA A 293 -4.03 8.44 22.48
CA ALA A 293 -2.74 8.37 21.84
C ALA A 293 -2.78 7.62 20.49
N LEU A 294 -3.50 6.49 20.44
CA LEU A 294 -3.65 5.69 19.22
C LEU A 294 -4.41 6.42 18.12
N ARG A 295 -5.45 7.20 18.47
CA ARG A 295 -6.17 8.03 17.47
C ARG A 295 -5.25 9.06 16.80
N GLN A 296 -4.27 9.59 17.51
CA GLN A 296 -3.27 10.50 16.91
C GLN A 296 -2.26 9.76 16.00
N ILE A 297 -2.07 8.47 16.21
CA ILE A 297 -1.13 7.63 15.47
C ILE A 297 -1.80 7.01 14.24
N LEU A 298 -2.90 6.30 14.49
CA LEU A 298 -3.56 5.45 13.51
C LEU A 298 -4.61 6.20 12.69
N GLY A 299 -5.22 7.22 13.28
CA GLY A 299 -6.34 7.96 12.70
C GLY A 299 -7.63 7.79 13.49
N LYS A 300 -8.72 8.29 12.94
CA LYS A 300 -10.05 8.33 13.56
C LYS A 300 -11.14 8.07 12.55
N VAL A 301 -12.29 7.62 13.02
CA VAL A 301 -13.52 7.61 12.22
C VAL A 301 -14.24 8.94 12.41
N GLU A 302 -14.52 9.64 11.33
CA GLU A 302 -15.25 10.90 11.31
C GLU A 302 -16.31 10.83 10.20
N ASP A 303 -17.55 11.12 10.53
CA ASP A 303 -18.72 11.01 9.62
C ASP A 303 -18.85 9.63 8.93
N GLY A 304 -18.54 8.55 9.68
CA GLY A 304 -18.59 7.18 9.17
C GLY A 304 -17.45 6.80 8.21
N LYS A 305 -16.49 7.71 7.98
CA LYS A 305 -15.29 7.46 7.15
C LYS A 305 -14.06 7.43 8.01
N PHE A 306 -13.20 6.46 7.76
CA PHE A 306 -11.90 6.40 8.41
C PHE A 306 -10.95 7.42 7.77
N GLN A 307 -10.41 8.30 8.61
CA GLN A 307 -9.32 9.19 8.25
C GLN A 307 -8.02 8.60 8.82
N ALA A 308 -7.15 8.12 7.93
CA ALA A 308 -5.88 7.55 8.32
C ALA A 308 -5.00 8.60 9.01
N GLY A 309 -4.33 8.17 10.07
CA GLY A 309 -3.30 8.98 10.70
C GLY A 309 -1.95 8.84 10.00
N PRO A 310 -0.99 9.74 10.29
CA PRO A 310 0.29 9.82 9.59
C PRO A 310 1.10 8.52 9.60
N PHE A 311 0.98 7.74 10.66
CA PHE A 311 1.66 6.44 10.78
C PHE A 311 1.11 5.43 9.78
N MET A 312 -0.22 5.34 9.68
CA MET A 312 -0.90 4.43 8.74
C MET A 312 -0.69 4.83 7.30
N GLU A 313 -0.81 6.11 6.98
CA GLU A 313 -0.53 6.63 5.64
C GLU A 313 0.89 6.27 5.19
N THR A 314 1.87 6.47 6.09
CA THR A 314 3.27 6.13 5.80
C THR A 314 3.48 4.64 5.58
N ILE A 315 2.83 3.77 6.39
CA ILE A 315 2.91 2.31 6.20
C ILE A 315 2.36 1.92 4.84
N VAL A 316 1.13 2.34 4.53
CA VAL A 316 0.47 1.98 3.26
C VAL A 316 1.30 2.44 2.07
N LYS A 317 1.73 3.70 2.05
CA LYS A 317 2.54 4.28 0.98
C LYS A 317 3.84 3.50 0.75
N LYS A 318 4.60 3.23 1.82
CA LYS A 318 5.88 2.51 1.70
C LYS A 318 5.67 1.03 1.38
N PHE A 319 4.67 0.38 1.98
CA PHE A 319 4.38 -1.02 1.69
C PHE A 319 4.01 -1.25 0.24
N VAL A 320 3.14 -0.41 -0.33
CA VAL A 320 2.77 -0.50 -1.74
C VAL A 320 3.97 -0.22 -2.66
N LYS A 321 4.81 0.75 -2.31
CA LYS A 321 6.06 1.00 -3.04
C LYS A 321 6.97 -0.24 -3.01
N ALA A 322 7.14 -0.85 -1.84
CA ALA A 322 7.93 -2.08 -1.68
C ALA A 322 7.29 -3.26 -2.44
N ALA A 323 5.96 -3.43 -2.39
CA ALA A 323 5.26 -4.51 -3.08
C ALA A 323 5.44 -4.48 -4.61
N ASN A 324 5.64 -3.30 -5.18
CA ASN A 324 5.91 -3.12 -6.63
C ASN A 324 7.39 -3.29 -7.02
N ALA A 325 8.27 -3.45 -6.05
CA ALA A 325 9.71 -3.63 -6.28
C ALA A 325 10.30 -4.50 -5.16
N ARG A 326 9.73 -5.68 -4.96
CA ARG A 326 10.16 -6.63 -3.92
C ARG A 326 11.51 -7.22 -4.28
N GLU A 327 12.39 -7.24 -3.31
CA GLU A 327 13.69 -7.91 -3.40
C GLU A 327 13.53 -9.39 -3.04
N ILE A 328 13.63 -10.26 -4.04
CA ILE A 328 13.60 -11.71 -3.87
C ILE A 328 15.06 -12.20 -3.85
N LYS A 329 15.46 -12.84 -2.76
CA LYS A 329 16.76 -13.47 -2.61
C LYS A 329 16.74 -14.82 -3.35
N VAL A 330 17.52 -14.94 -4.41
CA VAL A 330 17.57 -16.16 -5.22
C VAL A 330 18.94 -16.82 -5.09
N LEU A 331 18.95 -18.04 -4.58
CA LEU A 331 20.15 -18.88 -4.57
C LEU A 331 20.10 -19.81 -5.79
N VAL A 332 21.01 -19.59 -6.71
CA VAL A 332 21.16 -20.37 -7.95
C VAL A 332 22.35 -21.28 -7.85
N ALA A 333 22.17 -22.58 -8.03
CA ALA A 333 23.25 -23.56 -8.10
C ALA A 333 23.33 -24.23 -9.48
N GLY A 334 24.53 -24.63 -9.88
CA GLY A 334 24.77 -25.46 -11.06
C GLY A 334 25.37 -24.75 -12.28
N LEU A 335 25.37 -23.41 -12.33
CA LEU A 335 25.87 -22.65 -13.49
C LEU A 335 27.34 -22.26 -13.37
N ALA A 336 28.05 -22.32 -14.49
CA ALA A 336 29.40 -21.72 -14.65
C ALA A 336 29.25 -20.17 -14.74
N ALA A 337 30.39 -19.43 -14.63
CA ALA A 337 30.38 -17.96 -14.58
C ALA A 337 29.72 -17.32 -15.84
N ALA A 338 30.09 -17.82 -17.01
CA ALA A 338 29.55 -17.30 -18.27
C ALA A 338 28.07 -17.64 -18.43
N GLU A 339 27.66 -18.85 -18.02
CA GLU A 339 26.25 -19.26 -18.02
C GLU A 339 25.43 -18.46 -17.03
N LEU A 340 25.97 -18.14 -15.85
CA LEU A 340 25.27 -17.30 -14.88
C LEU A 340 25.04 -15.88 -15.40
N LYS A 341 26.01 -15.31 -16.13
CA LYS A 341 25.84 -14.00 -16.76
C LYS A 341 24.67 -14.02 -17.74
N ASP A 342 24.69 -14.99 -18.68
CA ASP A 342 23.62 -15.19 -19.65
C ASP A 342 22.26 -15.41 -18.93
N PHE A 343 22.21 -16.26 -17.92
CA PHE A 343 21.01 -16.54 -17.15
C PHE A 343 20.41 -15.29 -16.49
N LYS A 344 21.26 -14.43 -15.89
CA LYS A 344 20.82 -13.15 -15.32
C LYS A 344 20.22 -12.23 -16.40
N ASP A 345 20.86 -12.15 -17.56
CA ASP A 345 20.40 -11.34 -18.68
C ASP A 345 19.08 -11.90 -19.24
N GLN A 346 18.90 -13.22 -19.32
CA GLN A 346 17.65 -13.86 -19.70
C GLN A 346 16.52 -13.57 -18.71
N ILE A 347 16.78 -13.69 -17.39
CA ILE A 347 15.78 -13.34 -16.35
C ILE A 347 15.36 -11.88 -16.50
N ALA A 348 16.33 -10.96 -16.56
CA ALA A 348 16.07 -9.53 -16.61
C ALA A 348 15.23 -9.13 -17.83
N ASN A 349 15.42 -9.83 -18.97
CA ASN A 349 14.81 -9.43 -20.23
C ASN A 349 13.57 -10.28 -20.61
N ARG A 350 13.43 -11.50 -20.12
CA ARG A 350 12.35 -12.41 -20.56
C ARG A 350 11.31 -12.70 -19.48
N VAL A 351 11.65 -12.55 -18.20
CA VAL A 351 10.71 -12.77 -17.09
C VAL A 351 9.94 -11.48 -16.84
N ARG A 352 8.63 -11.53 -17.07
CA ARG A 352 7.76 -10.37 -16.88
C ARG A 352 7.74 -9.96 -15.41
N GLY A 353 7.77 -8.64 -15.13
CA GLY A 353 7.75 -8.10 -13.77
C GLY A 353 9.13 -7.96 -13.14
N VAL A 354 10.18 -8.55 -13.72
CA VAL A 354 11.55 -8.32 -13.28
C VAL A 354 12.01 -6.92 -13.69
N LYS A 355 12.44 -6.14 -12.71
CA LYS A 355 12.98 -4.79 -12.91
C LYS A 355 14.52 -4.78 -12.91
N GLN A 356 15.12 -5.64 -12.10
CA GLN A 356 16.57 -5.72 -11.96
C GLN A 356 17.00 -7.08 -11.44
N VAL A 357 18.19 -7.55 -11.84
CA VAL A 357 18.87 -8.75 -11.30
C VAL A 357 20.26 -8.36 -10.86
N ILE A 358 20.54 -8.48 -9.57
CA ILE A 358 21.81 -8.09 -8.94
C ILE A 358 22.51 -9.33 -8.39
N GLU A 359 23.77 -9.54 -8.74
CA GLU A 359 24.59 -10.57 -8.13
C GLU A 359 25.22 -10.02 -6.84
N LYS A 360 24.88 -10.63 -5.70
CA LYS A 360 25.40 -10.25 -4.37
C LYS A 360 26.63 -11.05 -3.97
N GLY A 361 26.94 -12.11 -4.67
CA GLY A 361 28.12 -12.93 -4.41
C GLY A 361 28.00 -14.32 -5.01
N ARG A 362 29.13 -14.98 -5.11
CA ARG A 362 29.24 -16.29 -5.71
C ARG A 362 30.29 -17.15 -4.95
N ASP A 363 29.99 -18.43 -4.84
CA ASP A 363 30.88 -19.44 -4.33
C ASP A 363 30.85 -20.70 -5.23
N GLY A 364 31.92 -20.94 -5.99
CA GLY A 364 31.94 -21.99 -7.00
C GLY A 364 30.81 -21.88 -8.04
N LYS A 365 29.96 -22.89 -8.10
CA LYS A 365 28.76 -22.92 -8.96
C LYS A 365 27.49 -22.44 -8.26
N ALA A 366 27.60 -21.92 -7.04
CA ALA A 366 26.46 -21.34 -6.30
C ALA A 366 26.56 -19.82 -6.31
N ALA A 367 25.51 -19.14 -6.76
CA ALA A 367 25.41 -17.69 -6.83
C ALA A 367 24.23 -17.17 -6.01
N ARG A 368 24.45 -16.07 -5.33
CA ARG A 368 23.40 -15.31 -4.63
C ARG A 368 22.98 -14.14 -5.50
N LEU A 369 21.77 -14.18 -5.95
CA LEU A 369 21.15 -13.11 -6.71
C LEU A 369 20.09 -12.42 -5.85
N GLU A 370 19.86 -11.16 -6.14
CA GLU A 370 18.73 -10.38 -5.67
C GLU A 370 17.95 -9.92 -6.90
N VAL A 371 16.71 -10.38 -7.00
CA VAL A 371 15.83 -10.04 -8.10
C VAL A 371 14.79 -9.04 -7.62
N VAL A 372 14.80 -7.85 -8.20
CA VAL A 372 13.77 -6.85 -7.96
C VAL A 372 12.59 -7.15 -8.87
N PHE A 373 11.46 -7.53 -8.28
CA PHE A 373 10.29 -8.04 -8.97
C PHE A 373 9.01 -7.30 -8.56
N ALA A 374 8.12 -7.06 -9.53
CA ALA A 374 6.82 -6.46 -9.29
C ALA A 374 5.77 -7.55 -9.01
N GLY A 375 5.76 -8.07 -7.78
CA GLY A 375 4.85 -9.15 -7.36
C GLY A 375 5.40 -9.95 -6.18
N LYS A 376 4.79 -11.10 -5.92
CA LYS A 376 5.21 -12.05 -4.88
C LYS A 376 6.24 -13.04 -5.43
N THR A 377 6.95 -13.73 -4.53
CA THR A 377 7.94 -14.75 -4.93
C THR A 377 7.32 -15.89 -5.76
N ASN A 378 6.08 -16.30 -5.43
CA ASN A 378 5.39 -17.33 -6.21
C ASN A 378 5.08 -16.84 -7.64
N ASP A 379 4.66 -15.58 -7.81
CA ASP A 379 4.42 -15.01 -9.14
C ASP A 379 5.71 -14.98 -9.97
N PHE A 380 6.85 -14.68 -9.33
CA PHE A 380 8.17 -14.74 -9.97
C PHE A 380 8.56 -16.17 -10.35
N GLU A 381 8.33 -17.14 -9.45
CA GLU A 381 8.59 -18.56 -9.70
C GLU A 381 7.78 -19.08 -10.88
N ASP A 382 6.49 -18.75 -10.95
CA ASP A 382 5.59 -19.16 -12.03
C ASP A 382 6.03 -18.55 -13.38
N GLU A 383 6.32 -17.26 -13.42
CA GLU A 383 6.81 -16.58 -14.64
C GLU A 383 8.18 -17.11 -15.08
N LEU A 384 9.08 -17.36 -14.14
CA LEU A 384 10.40 -17.92 -14.40
C LEU A 384 10.30 -19.33 -14.99
N SER A 385 9.47 -20.18 -14.38
CA SER A 385 9.25 -21.56 -14.81
C SER A 385 8.61 -21.63 -16.20
N ALA A 386 7.63 -20.76 -16.46
CA ALA A 386 6.98 -20.65 -17.76
C ALA A 386 7.95 -20.23 -18.89
N LYS A 387 9.03 -19.51 -18.57
CA LYS A 387 10.01 -19.02 -19.53
C LYS A 387 11.29 -19.87 -19.60
N ALA A 388 11.49 -20.81 -18.69
CA ALA A 388 12.73 -21.59 -18.55
C ALA A 388 13.22 -22.20 -19.87
N SER A 389 12.34 -22.92 -20.57
CA SER A 389 12.67 -23.55 -21.86
C SER A 389 13.03 -22.54 -22.95
N ASN A 390 12.29 -21.41 -23.02
CA ASN A 390 12.56 -20.33 -23.97
C ASN A 390 13.86 -19.58 -23.69
N MET A 391 14.32 -19.61 -22.43
CA MET A 391 15.62 -19.07 -22.03
C MET A 391 16.77 -20.04 -22.28
N GLY A 392 16.49 -21.29 -22.65
CA GLY A 392 17.51 -22.32 -22.86
C GLY A 392 18.02 -22.94 -21.57
N TYR A 393 17.22 -22.97 -20.52
CA TYR A 393 17.58 -23.52 -19.21
C TYR A 393 16.53 -24.50 -18.69
N GLU A 394 17.00 -25.52 -17.98
CA GLU A 394 16.22 -26.37 -17.10
C GLU A 394 16.34 -25.82 -15.68
N ILE A 395 15.23 -25.46 -15.05
CA ILE A 395 15.17 -24.87 -13.73
C ILE A 395 14.41 -25.81 -12.79
N ASN A 396 15.03 -26.21 -11.71
CA ASN A 396 14.42 -27.00 -10.66
C ASN A 396 14.43 -26.21 -9.34
N VAL A 397 13.26 -25.74 -8.90
CA VAL A 397 13.09 -25.05 -7.65
C VAL A 397 13.09 -26.07 -6.51
N THR A 398 14.03 -25.92 -5.58
CA THR A 398 14.20 -26.83 -4.43
C THR A 398 13.57 -26.30 -3.17
N SER A 399 13.36 -24.97 -3.07
CA SER A 399 12.67 -24.34 -1.96
C SER A 399 12.13 -22.98 -2.39
N SER A 400 10.87 -22.71 -2.05
CA SER A 400 10.21 -21.42 -2.26
C SER A 400 9.70 -20.90 -0.92
N ARG A 401 10.06 -19.67 -0.56
CA ARG A 401 9.63 -18.96 0.64
C ARG A 401 9.21 -17.54 0.25
N PRO A 402 8.47 -16.83 1.09
CA PRO A 402 7.92 -15.52 0.75
C PRO A 402 8.90 -14.50 0.16
N ASN A 403 10.20 -14.55 0.56
CA ASN A 403 11.22 -13.62 0.08
C ASN A 403 12.48 -14.32 -0.45
N LYS A 404 12.42 -15.65 -0.66
CA LYS A 404 13.61 -16.44 -0.98
C LYS A 404 13.28 -17.63 -1.86
N LEU A 405 14.06 -17.81 -2.91
CA LEU A 405 13.96 -18.93 -3.84
C LEU A 405 15.31 -19.65 -3.93
N LEU A 406 15.30 -20.96 -3.77
CA LEU A 406 16.45 -21.82 -3.99
C LEU A 406 16.20 -22.68 -5.22
N MET A 407 17.15 -22.68 -6.16
CA MET A 407 17.01 -23.43 -7.39
C MET A 407 18.31 -24.02 -7.89
N THR A 408 18.20 -25.13 -8.58
CA THR A 408 19.26 -25.71 -9.39
C THR A 408 18.95 -25.44 -10.86
N VAL A 409 19.93 -24.93 -11.59
CA VAL A 409 19.77 -24.54 -13.00
C VAL A 409 20.82 -25.23 -13.85
N LYS A 410 20.40 -25.74 -15.00
CA LYS A 410 21.28 -26.32 -16.02
C LYS A 410 21.00 -25.67 -17.36
N LYS A 411 22.05 -25.38 -18.14
CA LYS A 411 21.89 -24.93 -19.51
C LYS A 411 21.54 -26.12 -20.40
N ASN A 412 20.49 -25.98 -21.22
CA ASN A 412 20.13 -26.97 -22.23
C ASN A 412 21.28 -27.06 -23.24
N LYS A 413 21.57 -28.28 -23.68
CA LYS A 413 22.62 -28.55 -24.71
C LYS A 413 22.14 -28.17 -26.10
#